data_dd8a44082237ef86dfb701de65b77e4e
#
_entry.id   dd8a44082237ef86dfb701de65b77e4e
#
_cell.length_a   1.000
_cell.length_b   1.000
_cell.length_c   1.000
_cell.angle_alpha   90.00
_cell.angle_beta   90.00
_cell.angle_gamma   90.00
#
_symmetry.space_group_name_H-M   'P 1'
#
loop_
_entity.id
_entity.type
_entity.pdbx_description
1 polymer ?
#
loop_
_entity_poly.entity_id
_entity_poly.type
_entity_poly.pdbx_seq_one_letter_code
_entity_poly.pdbx_strand_id
1 'polypeptide(L)'
;MSDTRSVYLDHAASTPMHPKAIEAMTAALAAVGNASSLHTAGRAARRRVEEAREVLAARLGARPSEVIFTAGGTDSDNLAIKGIYWARRDGDPNRRRIITTAVEHHAVLDAIEWLAEHEDAAVTFLPAGPDGSVAPAALREALGDHDDVALVSIMWANNEVGTIMEIAELAAIAAEFDVPMHSDAVQAIGQVPLDFTASGLSALSITAHKFGGPTGVGALLLRRDVACVPLLHGGGQERDVRSGTIDVAGAVAMATAAEIAVESLDASATRLRGLRDRLIDGVLNSVGDARLNGPRGLARLPGNAHFTFGGCEGDSLLMLLDANGIECSTGSACTAGVARPSHVLVAMGADARGARGSLRLSLGHTSTEDDVDAVLRVLPAVVARARQAALASSAIGGS
;
A
#
# COMPACT_ATOMS: atom_id res chain seq x y z
N MET A 1 -7.64 -0.96 -37.33
CA MET A 1 -7.68 -0.80 -35.87
C MET A 1 -6.71 0.31 -35.55
N SER A 2 -7.16 1.51 -35.16
CA SER A 2 -6.28 2.61 -34.78
C SER A 2 -5.51 2.17 -33.53
N ASP A 3 -4.21 2.28 -33.59
CA ASP A 3 -3.30 2.07 -32.46
C ASP A 3 -3.54 3.21 -31.45
N THR A 4 -4.67 3.12 -30.71
CA THR A 4 -4.98 4.06 -29.65
C THR A 4 -4.15 3.64 -28.44
N ARG A 5 -3.10 4.39 -28.12
CA ARG A 5 -2.28 4.26 -26.92
C ARG A 5 -3.23 4.14 -25.72
N SER A 6 -3.14 3.05 -24.96
CA SER A 6 -3.84 2.88 -23.70
C SER A 6 -3.31 3.87 -22.66
N VAL A 7 -4.22 4.46 -21.89
CA VAL A 7 -3.94 5.38 -20.79
C VAL A 7 -3.98 4.61 -19.49
N TYR A 8 -2.80 4.36 -18.88
CA TYR A 8 -2.67 3.58 -17.65
C TYR A 8 -2.72 4.48 -16.41
N LEU A 9 -3.79 4.34 -15.61
CA LEU A 9 -4.04 5.11 -14.39
C LEU A 9 -4.35 4.20 -13.17
N ASP A 10 -3.69 3.05 -13.11
CA ASP A 10 -3.79 2.12 -11.98
C ASP A 10 -2.45 1.80 -11.33
N HIS A 11 -1.60 2.83 -11.21
CA HIS A 11 -0.27 2.71 -10.59
C HIS A 11 -0.32 2.31 -9.11
N ALA A 12 -1.43 2.58 -8.40
CA ALA A 12 -1.61 2.12 -7.02
C ALA A 12 -1.87 0.61 -6.92
N ALA A 13 -2.33 -0.07 -7.99
CA ALA A 13 -2.40 -1.52 -8.05
C ALA A 13 -1.05 -2.14 -8.44
N SER A 14 -0.42 -1.63 -9.50
CA SER A 14 0.95 -1.99 -9.88
C SER A 14 1.50 -0.90 -10.78
N THR A 15 2.78 -0.55 -10.65
CA THR A 15 3.42 0.40 -11.56
C THR A 15 4.37 -0.32 -12.51
N PRO A 16 4.50 0.13 -13.79
CA PRO A 16 5.43 -0.48 -14.73
C PRO A 16 6.85 -0.56 -14.14
N MET A 17 7.49 -1.69 -14.36
CA MET A 17 8.85 -1.89 -13.87
C MET A 17 9.82 -0.94 -14.55
N HIS A 18 10.69 -0.30 -13.77
CA HIS A 18 11.67 0.64 -14.30
C HIS A 18 12.70 -0.08 -15.20
N PRO A 19 13.07 0.46 -16.39
CA PRO A 19 14.00 -0.20 -17.31
C PRO A 19 15.32 -0.63 -16.68
N LYS A 20 15.91 0.19 -15.82
CA LYS A 20 17.15 -0.17 -15.07
C LYS A 20 16.93 -1.32 -14.09
N ALA A 21 15.76 -1.44 -13.49
CA ALA A 21 15.43 -2.56 -12.61
C ALA A 21 15.25 -3.86 -13.41
N ILE A 22 14.67 -3.78 -14.63
CA ILE A 22 14.59 -4.92 -15.57
C ILE A 22 16.00 -5.38 -15.97
N GLU A 23 16.88 -4.44 -16.32
CA GLU A 23 18.28 -4.73 -16.70
C GLU A 23 19.04 -5.42 -15.54
N ALA A 24 18.95 -4.86 -14.33
CA ALA A 24 19.58 -5.40 -13.14
C ALA A 24 19.06 -6.81 -12.80
N MET A 25 17.74 -7.03 -12.89
CA MET A 25 17.11 -8.33 -12.71
C MET A 25 17.60 -9.35 -13.73
N THR A 26 17.61 -8.98 -15.01
CA THR A 26 18.06 -9.84 -16.10
C THR A 26 19.52 -10.27 -15.93
N ALA A 27 20.38 -9.33 -15.55
CA ALA A 27 21.79 -9.62 -15.26
C ALA A 27 21.95 -10.57 -14.05
N ALA A 28 21.11 -10.43 -13.03
CA ALA A 28 21.15 -11.31 -11.87
C ALA A 28 20.60 -12.71 -12.18
N LEU A 29 19.55 -12.84 -13.00
CA LEU A 29 18.96 -14.11 -13.45
C LEU A 29 19.94 -14.94 -14.30
N ALA A 30 20.82 -14.29 -15.07
CA ALA A 30 21.85 -14.97 -15.86
C ALA A 30 22.93 -15.67 -15.02
N ALA A 31 22.99 -15.38 -13.71
CA ALA A 31 24.00 -15.92 -12.82
C ALA A 31 23.46 -17.08 -11.98
N VAL A 32 24.20 -18.19 -11.90
CA VAL A 32 23.87 -19.31 -11.03
C VAL A 32 24.46 -19.10 -9.62
N GLY A 33 23.70 -19.44 -8.60
CA GLY A 33 24.18 -19.46 -7.22
C GLY A 33 23.03 -19.42 -6.19
N ASN A 34 23.20 -20.19 -5.10
CA ASN A 34 22.32 -20.10 -3.93
C ASN A 34 23.10 -19.31 -2.85
N ALA A 35 22.51 -18.23 -2.32
CA ALA A 35 23.14 -17.36 -1.34
C ALA A 35 23.55 -18.06 -0.02
N SER A 36 22.99 -19.24 0.26
CA SER A 36 23.35 -20.08 1.42
C SER A 36 24.54 -21.01 1.16
N SER A 37 25.02 -21.14 -0.10
CA SER A 37 26.13 -22.04 -0.46
C SER A 37 27.48 -21.39 -0.19
N LEU A 38 28.47 -22.21 0.26
CA LEU A 38 29.81 -21.73 0.64
C LEU A 38 30.81 -21.63 -0.52
N HIS A 39 30.49 -22.24 -1.68
CA HIS A 39 31.35 -22.18 -2.87
C HIS A 39 31.26 -20.81 -3.58
N THR A 40 32.11 -20.57 -4.56
CA THR A 40 32.30 -19.28 -5.23
C THR A 40 30.98 -18.68 -5.77
N ALA A 41 30.18 -19.47 -6.47
CA ALA A 41 28.92 -19.00 -7.02
C ALA A 41 27.91 -18.62 -5.90
N GLY A 42 27.87 -19.40 -4.81
CA GLY A 42 27.02 -19.09 -3.65
C GLY A 42 27.44 -17.81 -2.95
N ARG A 43 28.76 -17.62 -2.72
CA ARG A 43 29.28 -16.37 -2.15
C ARG A 43 29.02 -15.16 -3.05
N ALA A 44 29.05 -15.31 -4.37
CA ALA A 44 28.71 -14.26 -5.31
C ALA A 44 27.22 -13.91 -5.25
N ALA A 45 26.33 -14.91 -5.15
CA ALA A 45 24.90 -14.68 -4.97
C ALA A 45 24.61 -13.98 -3.63
N ARG A 46 25.25 -14.45 -2.53
CA ARG A 46 25.12 -13.81 -1.22
C ARG A 46 25.58 -12.35 -1.23
N ARG A 47 26.71 -12.06 -1.86
CA ARG A 47 27.17 -10.68 -1.97
C ARG A 47 26.16 -9.78 -2.66
N ARG A 48 25.51 -10.21 -3.75
CA ARG A 48 24.46 -9.43 -4.42
C ARG A 48 23.25 -9.15 -3.53
N VAL A 49 22.85 -10.15 -2.73
CA VAL A 49 21.76 -9.97 -1.76
C VAL A 49 22.12 -8.95 -0.69
N GLU A 50 23.36 -9.04 -0.14
CA GLU A 50 23.81 -8.09 0.88
C GLU A 50 23.98 -6.67 0.31
N GLU A 51 24.54 -6.52 -0.90
CA GLU A 51 24.61 -5.22 -1.61
C GLU A 51 23.19 -4.63 -1.83
N ALA A 52 22.21 -5.45 -2.25
CA ALA A 52 20.83 -5.02 -2.38
C ALA A 52 20.21 -4.59 -1.04
N ARG A 53 20.52 -5.34 0.03
CA ARG A 53 20.08 -5.04 1.39
C ARG A 53 20.68 -3.71 1.89
N GLU A 54 21.94 -3.46 1.64
CA GLU A 54 22.64 -2.21 1.98
C GLU A 54 22.03 -1.01 1.26
N VAL A 55 21.72 -1.15 -0.05
CA VAL A 55 21.04 -0.11 -0.83
C VAL A 55 19.66 0.21 -0.26
N LEU A 56 18.84 -0.82 -0.03
CA LEU A 56 17.50 -0.62 0.57
C LEU A 56 17.59 0.08 1.93
N ALA A 57 18.48 -0.39 2.79
CA ALA A 57 18.67 0.18 4.12
C ALA A 57 19.08 1.66 4.03
N ALA A 58 20.06 1.99 3.19
CA ALA A 58 20.53 3.36 3.00
C ALA A 58 19.44 4.29 2.45
N ARG A 59 18.61 3.81 1.50
CA ARG A 59 17.55 4.61 0.88
C ARG A 59 16.33 4.80 1.77
N LEU A 60 16.13 3.92 2.76
CA LEU A 60 14.95 3.94 3.64
C LEU A 60 15.29 4.33 5.09
N GLY A 61 16.49 4.81 5.37
CA GLY A 61 16.91 5.23 6.70
C GLY A 61 16.95 4.09 7.72
N ALA A 62 17.30 2.86 7.28
CA ALA A 62 17.40 1.66 8.09
C ALA A 62 18.85 1.16 8.19
N ARG A 63 19.08 0.16 9.02
CA ARG A 63 20.33 -0.63 9.02
C ARG A 63 20.16 -1.85 8.12
N PRO A 64 21.23 -2.32 7.42
CA PRO A 64 21.13 -3.53 6.62
C PRO A 64 20.60 -4.74 7.40
N SER A 65 20.97 -4.85 8.69
CA SER A 65 20.48 -5.93 9.57
C SER A 65 19.01 -5.84 9.93
N GLU A 66 18.30 -4.76 9.59
CA GLU A 66 16.86 -4.57 9.84
C GLU A 66 16.00 -4.94 8.62
N VAL A 67 16.58 -5.06 7.44
CA VAL A 67 15.87 -5.44 6.22
C VAL A 67 15.72 -6.97 6.14
N ILE A 68 14.51 -7.45 5.99
CA ILE A 68 14.14 -8.86 5.80
C ILE A 68 13.44 -8.98 4.44
N PHE A 69 14.01 -9.69 3.48
CA PHE A 69 13.37 -9.92 2.20
C PHE A 69 12.17 -10.87 2.32
N THR A 70 11.07 -10.53 1.66
CA THR A 70 9.81 -11.26 1.66
C THR A 70 9.31 -11.47 0.22
N ALA A 71 8.18 -12.18 0.07
CA ALA A 71 7.57 -12.38 -1.24
C ALA A 71 6.63 -11.23 -1.67
N GLY A 72 6.51 -10.17 -0.88
CA GLY A 72 5.66 -9.01 -1.19
C GLY A 72 5.07 -8.36 0.07
N GLY A 73 4.21 -7.34 -0.12
CA GLY A 73 3.59 -6.61 0.99
C GLY A 73 2.78 -7.51 1.90
N THR A 74 1.93 -8.37 1.33
CA THR A 74 1.09 -9.30 2.11
C THR A 74 1.91 -10.25 2.99
N ASP A 75 3.06 -10.77 2.49
CA ASP A 75 3.98 -11.59 3.29
C ASP A 75 4.59 -10.75 4.43
N SER A 76 5.00 -9.52 4.13
CA SER A 76 5.57 -8.59 5.12
C SER A 76 4.55 -8.22 6.20
N ASP A 77 3.33 -7.87 5.82
CA ASP A 77 2.26 -7.49 6.76
C ASP A 77 1.88 -8.65 7.67
N ASN A 78 1.65 -9.85 7.10
CA ASN A 78 1.35 -11.02 7.89
C ASN A 78 2.48 -11.36 8.87
N LEU A 79 3.75 -11.26 8.42
CA LEU A 79 4.92 -11.51 9.26
C LEU A 79 5.00 -10.49 10.40
N ALA A 80 4.82 -9.21 10.12
CA ALA A 80 4.82 -8.17 11.13
C ALA A 80 3.67 -8.34 12.14
N ILE A 81 2.43 -8.46 11.65
CA ILE A 81 1.23 -8.53 12.49
C ILE A 81 1.27 -9.79 13.38
N LYS A 82 1.37 -10.97 12.78
CA LYS A 82 1.32 -12.24 13.51
C LYS A 82 2.59 -12.46 14.32
N GLY A 83 3.75 -12.22 13.69
CA GLY A 83 5.04 -12.50 14.33
C GLY A 83 5.32 -11.62 15.55
N ILE A 84 5.00 -10.33 15.49
CA ILE A 84 5.17 -9.42 16.64
C ILE A 84 4.10 -9.74 17.71
N TYR A 85 2.84 -9.96 17.30
CA TYR A 85 1.77 -10.34 18.23
C TYR A 85 2.14 -11.59 19.04
N TRP A 86 2.58 -12.66 18.39
CA TRP A 86 2.99 -13.89 19.06
C TRP A 86 4.17 -13.66 20.00
N ALA A 87 5.19 -12.92 19.55
CA ALA A 87 6.36 -12.64 20.39
C ALA A 87 6.00 -11.83 21.64
N ARG A 88 5.08 -10.86 21.53
CA ARG A 88 4.58 -10.07 22.67
C ARG A 88 3.76 -10.92 23.62
N ARG A 89 2.91 -11.79 23.11
CA ARG A 89 2.08 -12.71 23.90
C ARG A 89 2.90 -13.80 24.59
N ASP A 90 3.96 -14.30 23.94
CA ASP A 90 4.88 -15.27 24.53
C ASP A 90 5.64 -14.66 25.71
N GLY A 91 5.99 -13.37 25.63
CA GLY A 91 6.65 -12.64 26.70
C GLY A 91 5.71 -12.25 27.86
N ASP A 92 4.45 -11.93 27.54
CA ASP A 92 3.38 -11.60 28.50
C ASP A 92 2.02 -12.03 27.92
N PRO A 93 1.40 -13.10 28.46
CA PRO A 93 0.11 -13.62 27.99
C PRO A 93 -1.06 -12.63 28.05
N ASN A 94 -0.94 -11.53 28.81
CA ASN A 94 -1.94 -10.48 28.83
C ASN A 94 -1.87 -9.57 27.60
N ARG A 95 -0.74 -9.52 26.89
CA ARG A 95 -0.54 -8.71 25.68
C ARG A 95 -1.25 -9.35 24.48
N ARG A 96 -2.55 -9.12 24.34
CA ARG A 96 -3.39 -9.74 23.32
C ARG A 96 -4.20 -8.77 22.47
N ARG A 97 -4.06 -7.45 22.68
CA ARG A 97 -4.80 -6.44 21.91
C ARG A 97 -3.98 -5.92 20.77
N ILE A 98 -4.62 -5.78 19.60
CA ILE A 98 -4.09 -5.07 18.45
C ILE A 98 -4.92 -3.81 18.24
N ILE A 99 -4.26 -2.65 18.18
CA ILE A 99 -4.88 -1.37 17.82
C ILE A 99 -4.57 -1.11 16.34
N THR A 100 -5.60 -0.86 15.54
CA THR A 100 -5.50 -0.63 14.10
C THR A 100 -6.60 0.34 13.63
N THR A 101 -6.73 0.52 12.32
CA THR A 101 -7.80 1.32 11.72
C THR A 101 -8.57 0.54 10.65
N ALA A 102 -9.85 0.85 10.46
CA ALA A 102 -10.68 0.20 9.46
C ALA A 102 -10.35 0.64 8.01
N VAL A 103 -9.43 1.59 7.81
CA VAL A 103 -8.95 2.00 6.47
C VAL A 103 -7.71 1.24 6.00
N GLU A 104 -7.25 0.24 6.77
CA GLU A 104 -6.11 -0.61 6.41
C GLU A 104 -6.35 -1.40 5.13
N HIS A 105 -5.25 -1.85 4.51
CA HIS A 105 -5.31 -2.83 3.43
C HIS A 105 -5.72 -4.21 3.97
N HIS A 106 -6.40 -5.02 3.15
CA HIS A 106 -6.81 -6.38 3.53
C HIS A 106 -5.67 -7.29 4.01
N ALA A 107 -4.42 -7.08 3.54
CA ALA A 107 -3.27 -7.82 4.03
C ALA A 107 -3.03 -7.64 5.54
N VAL A 108 -3.43 -6.49 6.09
CA VAL A 108 -3.40 -6.18 7.53
C VAL A 108 -4.70 -6.61 8.20
N LEU A 109 -5.86 -6.20 7.66
CA LEU A 109 -7.17 -6.49 8.26
C LEU A 109 -7.42 -8.00 8.39
N ASP A 110 -7.26 -8.77 7.30
CA ASP A 110 -7.52 -10.20 7.30
C ASP A 110 -6.53 -10.96 8.22
N ALA A 111 -5.28 -10.47 8.34
CA ALA A 111 -4.31 -11.04 9.28
C ALA A 111 -4.72 -10.80 10.75
N ILE A 112 -5.26 -9.62 11.06
CA ILE A 112 -5.77 -9.26 12.41
C ILE A 112 -7.07 -10.02 12.70
N GLU A 113 -7.99 -10.09 11.75
CA GLU A 113 -9.25 -10.85 11.88
C GLU A 113 -8.95 -12.32 12.15
N TRP A 114 -7.99 -12.90 11.43
CA TRP A 114 -7.57 -14.28 11.66
C TRP A 114 -7.07 -14.49 13.10
N LEU A 115 -6.26 -13.57 13.65
CA LEU A 115 -5.79 -13.65 15.04
C LEU A 115 -6.96 -13.52 16.04
N ALA A 116 -7.94 -12.68 15.75
CA ALA A 116 -9.13 -12.54 16.59
C ALA A 116 -10.00 -13.82 16.59
N GLU A 117 -10.19 -14.43 15.43
CA GLU A 117 -11.01 -15.66 15.28
C GLU A 117 -10.35 -16.90 15.83
N HIS A 118 -9.01 -17.03 15.75
CA HIS A 118 -8.31 -18.28 16.03
C HIS A 118 -7.43 -18.23 17.28
N GLU A 119 -7.11 -17.03 17.78
CA GLU A 119 -6.13 -16.86 18.87
C GLU A 119 -6.58 -15.89 19.96
N ASP A 120 -7.88 -15.58 20.04
CA ASP A 120 -8.49 -14.69 21.04
C ASP A 120 -7.83 -13.29 21.09
N ALA A 121 -7.31 -12.80 19.97
CA ALA A 121 -6.79 -11.44 19.91
C ALA A 121 -7.94 -10.43 20.06
N ALA A 122 -7.79 -9.48 20.99
CA ALA A 122 -8.69 -8.35 21.09
C ALA A 122 -8.30 -7.29 20.05
N VAL A 123 -9.29 -6.69 19.38
CA VAL A 123 -9.03 -5.68 18.35
C VAL A 123 -9.72 -4.37 18.72
N THR A 124 -8.96 -3.28 18.66
CA THR A 124 -9.49 -1.92 18.79
C THR A 124 -9.28 -1.19 17.47
N PHE A 125 -10.39 -0.78 16.84
CA PHE A 125 -10.34 0.03 15.63
C PHE A 125 -10.39 1.52 16.00
N LEU A 126 -9.34 2.25 15.64
CA LEU A 126 -9.33 3.72 15.74
C LEU A 126 -10.28 4.32 14.69
N PRO A 127 -11.04 5.36 15.05
CA PRO A 127 -11.91 6.03 14.09
C PRO A 127 -11.09 6.73 13.03
N ALA A 128 -11.51 6.59 11.77
CA ALA A 128 -11.00 7.40 10.68
C ALA A 128 -11.79 8.68 10.54
N GLY A 129 -11.10 9.79 10.32
CA GLY A 129 -11.73 11.07 9.98
C GLY A 129 -12.41 11.04 8.59
N PRO A 130 -13.18 12.06 8.25
CA PRO A 130 -13.83 12.16 6.94
C PRO A 130 -12.85 12.27 5.76
N ASP A 131 -11.60 12.59 6.03
CA ASP A 131 -10.48 12.58 5.09
C ASP A 131 -9.70 11.25 5.08
N GLY A 132 -10.08 10.29 5.93
CA GLY A 132 -9.44 8.99 6.06
C GLY A 132 -8.21 9.01 6.97
N SER A 133 -7.91 10.10 7.68
CA SER A 133 -6.81 10.19 8.63
C SER A 133 -7.17 9.60 10.01
N VAL A 134 -6.15 9.21 10.77
CA VAL A 134 -6.27 8.80 12.17
C VAL A 134 -5.70 9.91 13.05
N ALA A 135 -6.51 10.41 13.99
CA ALA A 135 -6.07 11.44 14.91
C ALA A 135 -5.10 10.87 15.95
N PRO A 136 -3.91 11.46 16.18
CA PRO A 136 -2.97 11.02 17.23
C PRO A 136 -3.60 10.95 18.62
N ALA A 137 -4.52 11.86 18.93
CA ALA A 137 -5.25 11.85 20.20
C ALA A 137 -6.09 10.57 20.40
N ALA A 138 -6.70 10.02 19.32
CA ALA A 138 -7.47 8.79 19.41
C ALA A 138 -6.58 7.56 19.72
N LEU A 139 -5.35 7.52 19.18
CA LEU A 139 -4.39 6.49 19.52
C LEU A 139 -3.95 6.61 21.00
N ARG A 140 -3.68 7.83 21.47
CA ARG A 140 -3.29 8.08 22.88
C ARG A 140 -4.38 7.64 23.86
N GLU A 141 -5.64 7.97 23.56
CA GLU A 141 -6.81 7.54 24.35
C GLU A 141 -6.91 6.01 24.38
N ALA A 142 -6.88 5.36 23.21
CA ALA A 142 -6.96 3.91 23.12
C ALA A 142 -5.82 3.18 23.84
N LEU A 143 -4.60 3.72 23.83
CA LEU A 143 -3.46 3.17 24.59
C LEU A 143 -3.59 3.43 26.11
N GLY A 144 -4.17 4.57 26.51
CA GLY A 144 -4.43 4.88 27.91
C GLY A 144 -5.53 4.03 28.55
N ASP A 145 -6.51 3.60 27.76
CA ASP A 145 -7.63 2.78 28.20
C ASP A 145 -7.31 1.28 28.29
N HIS A 146 -6.18 0.84 27.69
CA HIS A 146 -5.83 -0.58 27.54
C HIS A 146 -4.38 -0.85 27.92
N ASP A 147 -4.16 -1.72 28.90
CA ASP A 147 -2.83 -2.20 29.34
C ASP A 147 -2.41 -3.53 28.66
N ASP A 148 -3.30 -4.12 27.87
CA ASP A 148 -3.14 -5.41 27.21
C ASP A 148 -2.66 -5.29 25.73
N VAL A 149 -2.18 -4.12 25.31
CA VAL A 149 -1.81 -3.89 23.91
C VAL A 149 -0.51 -4.60 23.52
N ALA A 150 -0.59 -5.49 22.54
CA ALA A 150 0.54 -6.20 21.95
C ALA A 150 1.18 -5.42 20.81
N LEU A 151 0.36 -4.75 19.96
CA LEU A 151 0.80 -4.13 18.70
C LEU A 151 -0.14 -3.00 18.30
N VAL A 152 0.44 -1.92 17.78
CA VAL A 152 -0.27 -0.91 16.97
C VAL A 152 0.10 -1.13 15.51
N SER A 153 -0.89 -1.14 14.59
CA SER A 153 -0.65 -1.19 13.15
C SER A 153 -1.49 -0.15 12.44
N ILE A 154 -0.83 0.84 11.81
CA ILE A 154 -1.48 1.92 11.07
C ILE A 154 -0.69 2.16 9.79
N MET A 155 -1.36 2.09 8.63
CA MET A 155 -0.72 2.26 7.32
C MET A 155 -0.13 3.65 7.15
N TRP A 156 0.97 3.77 6.38
CA TRP A 156 1.62 5.05 6.11
C TRP A 156 0.80 5.93 5.19
N ALA A 157 0.27 5.35 4.15
CA ALA A 157 -0.56 6.06 3.19
C ALA A 157 -1.64 5.15 2.60
N ASN A 158 -2.87 5.66 2.54
CA ASN A 158 -3.99 4.87 2.08
C ASN A 158 -3.98 4.66 0.55
N ASN A 159 -4.12 3.42 0.11
CA ASN A 159 -4.08 3.01 -1.29
C ASN A 159 -5.31 3.41 -2.10
N GLU A 160 -6.45 3.69 -1.45
CA GLU A 160 -7.68 4.12 -2.12
C GLU A 160 -7.78 5.64 -2.20
N VAL A 161 -7.90 6.31 -1.07
CA VAL A 161 -8.15 7.75 -1.00
C VAL A 161 -6.89 8.60 -0.94
N GLY A 162 -5.72 7.97 -0.81
CA GLY A 162 -4.42 8.63 -0.87
C GLY A 162 -4.00 9.39 0.38
N THR A 163 -4.74 9.30 1.47
CA THR A 163 -4.43 9.98 2.74
C THR A 163 -3.10 9.53 3.31
N ILE A 164 -2.26 10.48 3.70
CA ILE A 164 -0.96 10.24 4.36
C ILE A 164 -1.15 10.41 5.86
N MET A 165 -0.68 9.45 6.65
CA MET A 165 -0.79 9.47 8.12
C MET A 165 0.43 10.15 8.75
N GLU A 166 0.25 10.73 9.93
CA GLU A 166 1.31 11.35 10.74
C GLU A 166 2.09 10.29 11.53
N ILE A 167 2.77 9.38 10.79
CA ILE A 167 3.37 8.15 11.34
C ILE A 167 4.37 8.43 12.46
N ALA A 168 5.22 9.45 12.34
CA ALA A 168 6.23 9.76 13.35
C ALA A 168 5.58 10.17 14.69
N GLU A 169 4.48 10.91 14.67
CA GLU A 169 3.73 11.29 15.88
C GLU A 169 3.03 10.07 16.49
N LEU A 170 2.39 9.24 15.64
CA LEU A 170 1.73 8.01 16.08
C LEU A 170 2.72 7.02 16.72
N ALA A 171 3.90 6.85 16.09
CA ALA A 171 4.95 5.98 16.61
C ALA A 171 5.54 6.51 17.94
N ALA A 172 5.71 7.83 18.07
CA ALA A 172 6.14 8.43 19.32
C ALA A 172 5.14 8.17 20.46
N ILE A 173 3.84 8.28 20.17
CA ILE A 173 2.78 7.95 21.16
C ILE A 173 2.84 6.47 21.54
N ALA A 174 2.93 5.55 20.57
CA ALA A 174 3.02 4.11 20.88
C ALA A 174 4.25 3.79 21.76
N ALA A 175 5.38 4.45 21.50
CA ALA A 175 6.61 4.29 22.29
C ALA A 175 6.47 4.76 23.75
N GLU A 176 5.66 5.79 24.05
CA GLU A 176 5.39 6.25 25.41
C GLU A 176 4.74 5.13 26.27
N PHE A 177 4.03 4.19 25.64
CA PHE A 177 3.34 3.06 26.27
C PHE A 177 4.10 1.73 26.14
N ASP A 178 5.33 1.73 25.66
CA ASP A 178 6.13 0.53 25.38
C ASP A 178 5.40 -0.47 24.44
N VAL A 179 4.66 0.04 23.47
CA VAL A 179 3.95 -0.76 22.49
C VAL A 179 4.64 -0.65 21.13
N PRO A 180 5.04 -1.78 20.48
CA PRO A 180 5.60 -1.74 19.13
C PRO A 180 4.57 -1.26 18.14
N MET A 181 5.03 -0.44 17.17
CA MET A 181 4.18 0.03 16.07
C MET A 181 4.72 -0.46 14.73
N HIS A 182 3.82 -1.10 13.94
CA HIS A 182 4.00 -1.47 12.55
C HIS A 182 3.30 -0.47 11.65
N SER A 183 3.82 -0.27 10.44
CA SER A 183 3.14 0.49 9.38
C SER A 183 3.25 -0.22 8.03
N ASP A 184 2.12 -0.43 7.35
CA ASP A 184 2.10 -0.75 5.92
C ASP A 184 2.48 0.51 5.12
N ALA A 185 3.71 0.54 4.59
CA ALA A 185 4.23 1.62 3.76
C ALA A 185 4.28 1.26 2.26
N VAL A 186 3.53 0.26 1.85
CA VAL A 186 3.47 -0.24 0.47
C VAL A 186 3.19 0.88 -0.54
N GLN A 187 2.41 1.88 -0.18
CA GLN A 187 2.09 3.03 -1.04
C GLN A 187 3.01 4.25 -0.83
N ALA A 188 3.96 4.21 0.10
CA ALA A 188 4.72 5.40 0.49
C ALA A 188 6.02 5.60 -0.31
N ILE A 189 6.75 4.51 -0.65
CA ILE A 189 8.06 4.59 -1.30
C ILE A 189 7.98 5.28 -2.65
N GLY A 190 8.84 6.29 -2.86
CA GLY A 190 8.87 7.08 -4.09
C GLY A 190 7.69 8.04 -4.27
N GLN A 191 6.80 8.11 -3.28
CA GLN A 191 5.64 9.01 -3.25
C GLN A 191 5.80 10.10 -2.18
N VAL A 192 6.32 9.73 -1.00
CA VAL A 192 6.56 10.63 0.13
C VAL A 192 7.93 10.36 0.75
N PRO A 193 8.53 11.33 1.45
CA PRO A 193 9.74 11.10 2.22
C PRO A 193 9.49 10.02 3.27
N LEU A 194 10.42 9.05 3.35
CA LEU A 194 10.35 7.95 4.29
C LEU A 194 11.74 7.71 4.88
N ASP A 195 11.83 7.69 6.20
CA ASP A 195 13.00 7.29 6.96
C ASP A 195 12.55 6.41 8.13
N PHE A 196 12.94 5.14 8.09
CA PHE A 196 12.51 4.14 9.07
C PHE A 196 12.99 4.47 10.48
N THR A 197 14.25 4.86 10.62
CA THR A 197 14.81 5.21 11.93
C THR A 197 14.17 6.47 12.49
N ALA A 198 14.04 7.52 11.67
CA ALA A 198 13.45 8.79 12.09
C ALA A 198 11.94 8.68 12.38
N SER A 199 11.24 7.75 11.76
CA SER A 199 9.81 7.50 12.01
C SER A 199 9.52 6.93 13.41
N GLY A 200 10.49 6.30 14.06
CA GLY A 200 10.31 5.64 15.35
C GLY A 200 9.57 4.29 15.30
N LEU A 201 9.22 3.81 14.10
CA LEU A 201 8.51 2.53 13.93
C LEU A 201 9.33 1.33 14.41
N SER A 202 8.63 0.30 14.85
CA SER A 202 9.19 -1.02 15.18
C SER A 202 9.32 -1.92 13.96
N ALA A 203 8.39 -1.79 13.01
CA ALA A 203 8.35 -2.55 11.76
C ALA A 203 7.68 -1.75 10.63
N LEU A 204 8.10 -2.00 9.37
CA LEU A 204 7.61 -1.32 8.18
C LEU A 204 7.55 -2.29 7.00
N SER A 205 6.38 -2.45 6.38
CA SER A 205 6.19 -3.31 5.21
C SER A 205 6.28 -2.56 3.90
N ILE A 206 6.97 -3.14 2.91
CA ILE A 206 7.13 -2.59 1.57
C ILE A 206 7.04 -3.66 0.48
N THR A 207 6.70 -3.27 -0.76
CA THR A 207 6.67 -4.18 -1.91
C THR A 207 7.16 -3.51 -3.19
N ALA A 208 7.99 -4.22 -3.95
CA ALA A 208 8.72 -3.67 -5.08
C ALA A 208 7.83 -3.16 -6.22
N HIS A 209 6.74 -3.86 -6.55
CA HIS A 209 5.89 -3.53 -7.71
C HIS A 209 5.11 -2.22 -7.58
N LYS A 210 5.12 -1.58 -6.41
CA LYS A 210 4.48 -0.27 -6.20
C LYS A 210 5.39 0.91 -6.52
N PHE A 211 6.71 0.68 -6.60
CA PHE A 211 7.69 1.74 -6.91
C PHE A 211 8.60 1.40 -8.10
N GLY A 212 8.14 0.54 -9.02
CA GLY A 212 8.84 0.22 -10.26
C GLY A 212 9.82 -0.94 -10.18
N GLY A 213 9.69 -1.79 -9.17
CA GLY A 213 10.37 -3.07 -9.05
C GLY A 213 9.47 -4.25 -9.51
N PRO A 214 9.96 -5.50 -9.37
CA PRO A 214 9.22 -6.69 -9.78
C PRO A 214 8.07 -7.05 -8.83
N THR A 215 7.09 -7.77 -9.33
CA THR A 215 6.09 -8.48 -8.51
C THR A 215 6.74 -9.65 -7.77
N GLY A 216 6.12 -10.10 -6.68
CA GLY A 216 6.59 -11.27 -5.92
C GLY A 216 7.82 -10.99 -5.03
N VAL A 217 8.17 -9.72 -4.83
CA VAL A 217 9.29 -9.30 -3.96
C VAL A 217 8.84 -8.14 -3.06
N GLY A 218 9.17 -8.25 -1.80
CA GLY A 218 8.96 -7.22 -0.79
C GLY A 218 10.05 -7.26 0.28
N ALA A 219 9.90 -6.42 1.28
CA ALA A 219 10.70 -6.48 2.49
C ALA A 219 9.91 -6.02 3.71
N LEU A 220 10.24 -6.60 4.85
CA LEU A 220 9.91 -6.10 6.16
C LEU A 220 11.15 -5.45 6.75
N LEU A 221 11.09 -4.15 7.05
CA LEU A 221 12.08 -3.52 7.90
C LEU A 221 11.66 -3.79 9.35
N LEU A 222 12.52 -4.43 10.12
CA LEU A 222 12.24 -4.84 11.50
C LEU A 222 13.40 -4.46 12.40
N ARG A 223 13.15 -3.59 13.39
CA ARG A 223 14.17 -3.21 14.37
C ARG A 223 14.77 -4.43 15.06
N ARG A 224 16.05 -4.34 15.38
CA ARG A 224 16.80 -5.48 15.96
C ARG A 224 16.35 -5.88 17.37
N ASP A 225 15.78 -4.95 18.09
CA ASP A 225 15.28 -5.11 19.46
C ASP A 225 13.81 -5.56 19.51
N VAL A 226 13.14 -5.68 18.36
CA VAL A 226 11.77 -6.16 18.26
C VAL A 226 11.77 -7.65 17.95
N ALA A 227 11.21 -8.43 18.87
CA ALA A 227 11.01 -9.87 18.67
C ALA A 227 9.88 -10.13 17.65
N CYS A 228 10.08 -11.12 16.81
CA CYS A 228 9.10 -11.53 15.80
C CYS A 228 9.19 -13.05 15.60
N VAL A 229 8.11 -13.75 15.84
CA VAL A 229 8.00 -15.20 15.61
C VAL A 229 7.87 -15.45 14.12
N PRO A 230 8.66 -16.36 13.51
CA PRO A 230 8.59 -16.62 12.08
C PRO A 230 7.29 -17.31 11.66
N LEU A 231 6.70 -16.89 10.54
CA LEU A 231 5.59 -17.61 9.89
C LEU A 231 6.06 -18.81 9.09
N LEU A 232 7.23 -18.68 8.45
CA LEU A 232 7.82 -19.70 7.59
C LEU A 232 9.05 -20.30 8.29
N HIS A 233 8.99 -21.59 8.57
CA HIS A 233 10.06 -22.34 9.22
C HIS A 233 10.93 -23.05 8.16
N GLY A 234 12.24 -23.13 8.39
CA GLY A 234 13.19 -23.78 7.48
C GLY A 234 14.63 -23.41 7.81
N GLY A 235 15.42 -23.01 6.80
CA GLY A 235 16.85 -22.80 6.93
C GLY A 235 17.29 -21.45 7.53
N GLY A 236 16.39 -20.62 8.04
CA GLY A 236 16.71 -19.39 8.75
C GLY A 236 17.42 -18.30 7.94
N GLN A 237 17.22 -18.27 6.60
CA GLN A 237 17.98 -17.42 5.67
C GLN A 237 17.90 -15.92 6.01
N GLU A 238 16.72 -15.46 6.43
CA GLU A 238 16.48 -14.09 6.82
C GLU A 238 16.43 -13.96 8.35
N ARG A 239 17.58 -14.10 9.00
CA ARG A 239 17.77 -13.89 10.45
C ARG A 239 16.88 -14.77 11.34
N ASP A 240 16.51 -15.97 10.92
CA ASP A 240 15.51 -16.82 11.58
C ASP A 240 14.10 -16.20 11.73
N VAL A 241 13.88 -15.00 11.18
CA VAL A 241 12.57 -14.34 11.12
C VAL A 241 11.78 -14.83 9.91
N ARG A 242 12.46 -15.15 8.80
CA ARG A 242 11.83 -15.74 7.62
C ARG A 242 12.77 -16.76 6.97
N SER A 243 12.24 -17.93 6.71
CA SER A 243 12.97 -19.00 5.98
C SER A 243 12.58 -19.06 4.51
N GLY A 244 13.44 -19.63 3.70
CA GLY A 244 13.25 -19.82 2.26
C GLY A 244 14.47 -19.35 1.46
N THR A 245 14.70 -19.98 0.31
CA THR A 245 15.74 -19.53 -0.61
C THR A 245 15.44 -18.12 -1.08
N ILE A 246 16.42 -17.22 -0.94
CA ILE A 246 16.26 -15.81 -1.30
C ILE A 246 16.22 -15.67 -2.83
N ASP A 247 15.28 -14.93 -3.34
CA ASP A 247 15.23 -14.48 -4.73
C ASP A 247 16.29 -13.38 -4.94
N VAL A 248 17.47 -13.78 -5.39
CA VAL A 248 18.61 -12.89 -5.63
C VAL A 248 18.28 -11.84 -6.69
N ALA A 249 17.61 -12.25 -7.77
CA ALA A 249 17.30 -11.36 -8.87
C ALA A 249 16.23 -10.33 -8.49
N GLY A 250 15.20 -10.78 -7.76
CA GLY A 250 14.16 -9.91 -7.23
C GLY A 250 14.70 -8.91 -6.21
N ALA A 251 15.58 -9.34 -5.29
CA ALA A 251 16.21 -8.45 -4.31
C ALA A 251 17.04 -7.35 -4.99
N VAL A 252 17.85 -7.69 -5.98
CA VAL A 252 18.65 -6.73 -6.76
C VAL A 252 17.76 -5.73 -7.50
N ALA A 253 16.72 -6.23 -8.17
CA ALA A 253 15.80 -5.37 -8.91
C ALA A 253 14.99 -4.45 -7.99
N MET A 254 14.55 -4.95 -6.83
CA MET A 254 13.86 -4.15 -5.81
C MET A 254 14.74 -3.02 -5.29
N ALA A 255 16.01 -3.31 -4.96
CA ALA A 255 16.96 -2.32 -4.50
C ALA A 255 17.21 -1.23 -5.56
N THR A 256 17.41 -1.63 -6.82
CA THR A 256 17.57 -0.70 -7.94
C THR A 256 16.33 0.20 -8.12
N ALA A 257 15.13 -0.37 -8.03
CA ALA A 257 13.89 0.39 -8.14
C ALA A 257 13.71 1.37 -6.97
N ALA A 258 14.03 0.95 -5.74
CA ALA A 258 13.95 1.80 -4.56
C ALA A 258 14.93 2.97 -4.64
N GLU A 259 16.16 2.72 -5.09
CA GLU A 259 17.16 3.78 -5.30
C GLU A 259 16.65 4.84 -6.27
N ILE A 260 16.14 4.43 -7.43
CA ILE A 260 15.59 5.36 -8.44
C ILE A 260 14.39 6.13 -7.88
N ALA A 261 13.47 5.43 -7.21
CA ALA A 261 12.26 6.04 -6.67
C ALA A 261 12.56 7.10 -5.60
N VAL A 262 13.53 6.83 -4.71
CA VAL A 262 13.94 7.77 -3.66
C VAL A 262 14.76 8.91 -4.22
N GLU A 263 15.70 8.67 -5.15
CA GLU A 263 16.51 9.74 -5.77
C GLU A 263 15.69 10.72 -6.61
N SER A 264 14.63 10.23 -7.25
CA SER A 264 13.75 11.07 -8.07
C SER A 264 12.55 11.65 -7.29
N LEU A 265 12.43 11.39 -5.99
CA LEU A 265 11.22 11.67 -5.20
C LEU A 265 10.71 13.12 -5.36
N ASP A 266 11.54 14.11 -5.11
CA ASP A 266 11.11 15.53 -5.11
C ASP A 266 10.59 15.98 -6.48
N ALA A 267 11.31 15.63 -7.54
CA ALA A 267 10.92 15.97 -8.90
C ALA A 267 9.65 15.23 -9.33
N SER A 268 9.59 13.89 -9.06
CA SER A 268 8.46 13.06 -9.39
C SER A 268 7.20 13.46 -8.60
N ALA A 269 7.31 13.68 -7.30
CA ALA A 269 6.20 14.11 -6.47
C ALA A 269 5.65 15.47 -6.88
N THR A 270 6.52 16.43 -7.23
CA THR A 270 6.10 17.75 -7.72
C THR A 270 5.34 17.64 -9.03
N ARG A 271 5.86 16.90 -10.00
CA ARG A 271 5.21 16.65 -11.29
C ARG A 271 3.86 15.93 -11.11
N LEU A 272 3.82 14.87 -10.32
CA LEU A 272 2.61 14.10 -10.10
C LEU A 272 1.53 14.91 -9.38
N ARG A 273 1.89 15.76 -8.41
CA ARG A 273 0.93 16.68 -7.77
C ARG A 273 0.30 17.62 -8.79
N GLY A 274 1.08 18.18 -9.71
CA GLY A 274 0.56 19.03 -10.78
C GLY A 274 -0.45 18.31 -11.67
N LEU A 275 -0.13 17.09 -12.11
CA LEU A 275 -1.02 16.25 -12.92
C LEU A 275 -2.28 15.84 -12.13
N ARG A 276 -2.13 15.42 -10.89
CA ARG A 276 -3.21 15.05 -9.98
C ARG A 276 -4.18 16.21 -9.74
N ASP A 277 -3.66 17.38 -9.41
CA ASP A 277 -4.49 18.55 -9.08
C ASP A 277 -5.25 19.01 -10.33
N ARG A 278 -4.61 19.01 -11.51
CA ARG A 278 -5.28 19.24 -12.79
C ARG A 278 -6.40 18.22 -13.05
N LEU A 279 -6.15 16.95 -12.80
CA LEU A 279 -7.17 15.87 -12.93
C LEU A 279 -8.33 16.12 -11.96
N ILE A 280 -8.03 16.40 -10.70
CA ILE A 280 -9.05 16.64 -9.67
C ILE A 280 -9.94 17.84 -10.04
N ASP A 281 -9.34 18.97 -10.37
CA ASP A 281 -10.08 20.19 -10.72
C ASP A 281 -10.87 20.01 -12.01
N GLY A 282 -10.31 19.34 -13.00
CA GLY A 282 -10.97 19.01 -14.25
C GLY A 282 -12.20 18.13 -14.07
N VAL A 283 -12.10 17.08 -13.24
CA VAL A 283 -13.24 16.19 -12.93
C VAL A 283 -14.33 16.94 -12.18
N LEU A 284 -14.00 17.68 -11.12
CA LEU A 284 -14.97 18.40 -10.30
C LEU A 284 -15.69 19.52 -11.08
N ASN A 285 -15.03 20.12 -12.06
CA ASN A 285 -15.60 21.16 -12.91
C ASN A 285 -16.45 20.61 -14.06
N SER A 286 -16.16 19.41 -14.56
CA SER A 286 -16.80 18.84 -15.75
C SER A 286 -17.90 17.82 -15.45
N VAL A 287 -17.90 17.23 -14.24
CA VAL A 287 -18.85 16.18 -13.84
C VAL A 287 -19.66 16.66 -12.62
N GLY A 288 -20.95 17.00 -12.83
CA GLY A 288 -21.85 17.36 -11.74
C GLY A 288 -21.99 16.22 -10.72
N ASP A 289 -22.03 16.57 -9.42
CA ASP A 289 -22.14 15.65 -8.29
C ASP A 289 -20.92 14.72 -8.09
N ALA A 290 -19.79 14.96 -8.78
CA ALA A 290 -18.54 14.31 -8.45
C ALA A 290 -18.01 14.80 -7.10
N ARG A 291 -17.54 13.88 -6.26
CA ARG A 291 -16.94 14.20 -4.97
C ARG A 291 -15.54 13.62 -4.91
N LEU A 292 -14.58 14.41 -4.47
CA LEU A 292 -13.23 13.93 -4.16
C LEU A 292 -13.26 13.28 -2.76
N ASN A 293 -12.77 12.05 -2.64
CA ASN A 293 -12.61 11.36 -1.37
C ASN A 293 -11.17 11.53 -0.85
N GLY A 294 -11.03 11.73 0.46
CA GLY A 294 -9.75 12.01 1.11
C GLY A 294 -9.31 13.48 1.02
N PRO A 295 -8.14 13.86 1.57
CA PRO A 295 -7.68 15.23 1.70
C PRO A 295 -7.26 15.83 0.35
N ARG A 296 -7.05 17.15 0.31
CA ARG A 296 -6.35 17.86 -0.77
C ARG A 296 -4.90 18.22 -0.37
N GLY A 297 -4.13 18.65 -1.32
CA GLY A 297 -2.79 19.20 -1.09
C GLY A 297 -1.75 18.17 -0.68
N LEU A 298 -0.93 18.51 0.33
CA LEU A 298 0.22 17.68 0.75
C LEU A 298 -0.15 16.48 1.63
N ALA A 299 -1.32 16.50 2.26
CA ALA A 299 -1.81 15.36 3.05
C ALA A 299 -2.30 14.17 2.18
N ARG A 300 -2.17 14.29 0.84
CA ARG A 300 -2.52 13.26 -0.15
C ARG A 300 -1.31 12.81 -0.92
N LEU A 301 -1.23 11.52 -1.22
CA LEU A 301 -0.24 10.94 -2.15
C LEU A 301 -0.20 11.73 -3.47
N PRO A 302 0.99 12.02 -4.01
CA PRO A 302 1.16 12.85 -5.20
C PRO A 302 0.40 12.36 -6.42
N GLY A 303 0.31 11.04 -6.60
CA GLY A 303 -0.30 10.45 -7.79
C GLY A 303 -1.73 9.92 -7.59
N ASN A 304 -2.37 10.12 -6.43
CA ASN A 304 -3.68 9.51 -6.15
C ASN A 304 -4.83 10.50 -6.30
N ALA A 305 -5.87 10.13 -7.04
CA ALA A 305 -7.15 10.82 -7.10
C ALA A 305 -8.30 9.81 -7.01
N HIS A 306 -9.12 9.91 -5.98
CA HIS A 306 -10.24 9.01 -5.73
C HIS A 306 -11.55 9.80 -5.69
N PHE A 307 -12.54 9.38 -6.50
CA PHE A 307 -13.80 10.08 -6.66
C PHE A 307 -14.97 9.17 -6.37
N THR A 308 -16.08 9.78 -5.93
CA THR A 308 -17.40 9.18 -5.93
C THR A 308 -18.30 9.93 -6.89
N PHE A 309 -19.05 9.19 -7.74
CA PHE A 309 -19.99 9.71 -8.71
C PHE A 309 -21.41 9.26 -8.32
N GLY A 310 -22.24 10.21 -7.87
CA GLY A 310 -23.61 9.93 -7.45
C GLY A 310 -24.44 9.24 -8.55
N GLY A 311 -25.17 8.18 -8.19
CA GLY A 311 -26.03 7.43 -9.10
C GLY A 311 -25.30 6.54 -10.10
N CYS A 312 -24.03 6.23 -9.88
CA CYS A 312 -23.23 5.28 -10.69
C CYS A 312 -22.90 4.02 -9.89
N GLU A 313 -22.59 2.94 -10.63
CA GLU A 313 -21.90 1.76 -10.12
C GLU A 313 -20.45 1.77 -10.62
N GLY A 314 -19.50 1.54 -9.73
CA GLY A 314 -18.06 1.59 -10.03
C GLY A 314 -17.63 0.66 -11.16
N ASP A 315 -18.15 -0.57 -11.19
CA ASP A 315 -17.86 -1.53 -12.25
C ASP A 315 -18.35 -1.04 -13.62
N SER A 316 -19.51 -0.36 -13.66
CA SER A 316 -20.02 0.23 -14.91
C SER A 316 -19.12 1.37 -15.40
N LEU A 317 -18.62 2.20 -14.48
CA LEU A 317 -17.66 3.27 -14.79
C LEU A 317 -16.35 2.68 -15.32
N LEU A 318 -15.82 1.66 -14.62
CA LEU A 318 -14.59 0.97 -14.99
C LEU A 318 -14.68 0.37 -16.39
N MET A 319 -15.71 -0.43 -16.68
CA MET A 319 -15.93 -1.04 -18.00
C MET A 319 -16.06 0.00 -19.12
N LEU A 320 -16.76 1.11 -18.87
CA LEU A 320 -16.92 2.17 -19.85
C LEU A 320 -15.63 2.94 -20.11
N LEU A 321 -14.79 3.14 -19.09
CA LEU A 321 -13.46 3.75 -19.23
C LEU A 321 -12.50 2.83 -20.00
N ASP A 322 -12.45 1.55 -19.63
CA ASP A 322 -11.64 0.54 -20.33
C ASP A 322 -11.98 0.44 -21.81
N ALA A 323 -13.28 0.43 -22.15
CA ALA A 323 -13.75 0.48 -23.55
C ALA A 323 -13.32 1.75 -24.31
N ASN A 324 -12.91 2.81 -23.60
CA ASN A 324 -12.33 4.03 -24.15
C ASN A 324 -10.80 4.09 -24.03
N GLY A 325 -10.15 2.97 -23.69
CA GLY A 325 -8.70 2.86 -23.57
C GLY A 325 -8.12 3.50 -22.30
N ILE A 326 -8.91 3.66 -21.25
CA ILE A 326 -8.49 4.21 -19.94
C ILE A 326 -8.56 3.12 -18.88
N GLU A 327 -7.40 2.68 -18.40
CA GLU A 327 -7.25 1.64 -17.39
C GLU A 327 -7.14 2.28 -15.99
N CYS A 328 -8.10 1.98 -15.11
CA CYS A 328 -8.19 2.51 -13.75
C CYS A 328 -8.81 1.46 -12.80
N SER A 329 -9.13 1.83 -11.57
CA SER A 329 -9.67 0.91 -10.55
C SER A 329 -10.86 1.52 -9.81
N THR A 330 -11.70 0.68 -9.22
CA THR A 330 -12.69 1.11 -8.22
C THR A 330 -12.06 1.41 -6.85
N GLY A 331 -10.78 1.04 -6.65
CA GLY A 331 -10.08 1.19 -5.38
C GLY A 331 -10.28 0.00 -4.43
N SER A 332 -11.49 -0.54 -4.34
CA SER A 332 -11.78 -1.73 -3.54
C SER A 332 -11.37 -3.02 -4.26
N ALA A 333 -10.84 -3.99 -3.54
CA ALA A 333 -10.54 -5.31 -4.08
C ALA A 333 -11.86 -6.03 -4.43
N CYS A 334 -12.06 -6.37 -5.72
CA CYS A 334 -13.17 -7.22 -6.15
C CYS A 334 -12.92 -8.65 -5.67
N THR A 335 -13.65 -9.11 -4.66
CA THR A 335 -13.65 -10.51 -4.27
C THR A 335 -14.65 -11.28 -5.16
N ALA A 336 -14.14 -12.12 -6.05
CA ALA A 336 -14.93 -13.04 -6.91
C ALA A 336 -16.04 -12.38 -7.78
N GLY A 337 -15.82 -11.15 -8.30
CA GLY A 337 -16.75 -10.52 -9.24
C GLY A 337 -18.02 -9.91 -8.63
N VAL A 338 -18.10 -9.79 -7.32
CA VAL A 338 -19.18 -9.08 -6.63
C VAL A 338 -18.69 -7.70 -6.18
N ALA A 339 -19.26 -6.64 -6.73
CA ALA A 339 -18.99 -5.26 -6.32
C ALA A 339 -19.38 -5.07 -4.85
N ARG A 340 -18.41 -4.92 -3.97
CA ARG A 340 -18.63 -4.51 -2.58
C ARG A 340 -18.31 -3.03 -2.43
N PRO A 341 -19.07 -2.31 -1.58
CA PRO A 341 -18.70 -0.94 -1.24
C PRO A 341 -17.29 -0.91 -0.66
N SER A 342 -16.53 0.14 -0.98
CA SER A 342 -15.19 0.34 -0.37
C SER A 342 -15.32 0.39 1.16
N HIS A 343 -14.63 -0.50 1.86
CA HIS A 343 -14.57 -0.50 3.32
C HIS A 343 -13.92 0.79 3.85
N VAL A 344 -12.96 1.34 3.10
CA VAL A 344 -12.31 2.63 3.42
C VAL A 344 -13.34 3.75 3.42
N LEU A 345 -14.15 3.88 2.36
CA LEU A 345 -15.19 4.92 2.31
C LEU A 345 -16.25 4.74 3.40
N VAL A 346 -16.63 3.50 3.71
CA VAL A 346 -17.56 3.22 4.82
C VAL A 346 -16.94 3.61 6.15
N ALA A 347 -15.67 3.30 6.40
CA ALA A 347 -14.95 3.72 7.60
C ALA A 347 -14.81 5.24 7.73
N MET A 348 -14.78 5.96 6.60
CA MET A 348 -14.79 7.43 6.53
C MET A 348 -16.19 8.03 6.70
N GLY A 349 -17.24 7.21 6.91
CA GLY A 349 -18.61 7.65 7.15
C GLY A 349 -19.49 7.74 5.89
N ALA A 350 -19.05 7.24 4.75
CA ALA A 350 -19.92 7.14 3.57
C ALA A 350 -20.99 6.05 3.76
N ASP A 351 -22.20 6.30 3.27
CA ASP A 351 -23.20 5.24 3.17
C ASP A 351 -22.81 4.19 2.11
N ALA A 352 -23.28 2.96 2.27
CA ALA A 352 -22.93 1.86 1.38
C ALA A 352 -23.35 2.08 -0.08
N ARG A 353 -24.40 2.89 -0.33
CA ARG A 353 -24.87 3.23 -1.68
C ARG A 353 -23.94 4.27 -2.33
N GLY A 354 -23.54 5.30 -1.57
CA GLY A 354 -22.60 6.32 -2.02
C GLY A 354 -21.21 5.73 -2.31
N ALA A 355 -20.76 4.75 -1.51
CA ALA A 355 -19.47 4.11 -1.68
C ALA A 355 -19.35 3.23 -2.95
N ARG A 356 -20.47 2.79 -3.57
CA ARG A 356 -20.45 1.92 -4.77
C ARG A 356 -20.01 2.63 -6.05
N GLY A 357 -20.32 3.91 -6.19
CA GLY A 357 -20.01 4.70 -7.39
C GLY A 357 -18.60 5.31 -7.38
N SER A 358 -17.61 4.63 -6.81
CA SER A 358 -16.27 5.16 -6.66
C SER A 358 -15.31 4.70 -7.75
N LEU A 359 -14.33 5.57 -8.07
CA LEU A 359 -13.20 5.29 -8.95
C LEU A 359 -11.91 5.86 -8.35
N ARG A 360 -10.85 5.09 -8.46
CA ARG A 360 -9.48 5.52 -8.21
C ARG A 360 -8.75 5.68 -9.53
N LEU A 361 -8.19 6.86 -9.73
CA LEU A 361 -7.28 7.20 -10.82
C LEU A 361 -5.90 7.45 -10.21
N SER A 362 -4.97 6.55 -10.40
CA SER A 362 -3.64 6.65 -9.81
C SER A 362 -2.56 6.82 -10.88
N LEU A 363 -1.86 7.95 -10.78
CA LEU A 363 -0.77 8.37 -11.66
C LEU A 363 0.57 7.85 -11.14
N GLY A 364 1.53 7.64 -12.05
CA GLY A 364 2.87 7.20 -11.72
C GLY A 364 3.95 7.78 -12.62
N HIS A 365 5.12 7.14 -12.62
CA HIS A 365 6.29 7.67 -13.33
C HIS A 365 6.11 7.77 -14.84
N THR A 366 5.23 6.98 -15.46
CA THR A 366 4.91 7.00 -16.90
C THR A 366 3.79 7.95 -17.27
N SER A 367 3.03 8.48 -16.30
CA SER A 367 1.86 9.33 -16.57
C SER A 367 2.25 10.70 -17.11
N THR A 368 1.45 11.22 -18.05
CA THR A 368 1.67 12.47 -18.79
C THR A 368 0.46 13.40 -18.69
N GLU A 369 0.60 14.64 -19.18
CA GLU A 369 -0.52 15.59 -19.32
C GLU A 369 -1.57 15.07 -20.31
N ASP A 370 -1.13 14.45 -21.41
CA ASP A 370 -2.02 13.88 -22.42
C ASP A 370 -2.92 12.78 -21.83
N ASP A 371 -2.42 12.00 -20.86
CA ASP A 371 -3.20 10.98 -20.18
C ASP A 371 -4.32 11.62 -19.33
N VAL A 372 -4.02 12.72 -18.63
CA VAL A 372 -5.02 13.50 -17.89
C VAL A 372 -6.06 14.10 -18.84
N ASP A 373 -5.63 14.69 -19.97
CA ASP A 373 -6.55 15.26 -20.96
C ASP A 373 -7.45 14.20 -21.61
N ALA A 374 -6.93 13.00 -21.85
CA ALA A 374 -7.73 11.89 -22.35
C ALA A 374 -8.86 11.52 -21.40
N VAL A 375 -8.56 11.42 -20.08
CA VAL A 375 -9.59 11.16 -19.06
C VAL A 375 -10.63 12.27 -19.02
N LEU A 376 -10.21 13.52 -18.91
CA LEU A 376 -11.12 14.67 -18.79
C LEU A 376 -12.05 14.82 -20.00
N ARG A 377 -11.60 14.40 -21.19
CA ARG A 377 -12.42 14.40 -22.41
C ARG A 377 -13.51 13.34 -22.38
N VAL A 378 -13.25 12.16 -21.83
CA VAL A 378 -14.11 10.99 -21.91
C VAL A 378 -15.05 10.86 -20.71
N LEU A 379 -14.57 11.20 -19.52
CA LEU A 379 -15.22 10.91 -18.23
C LEU A 379 -16.65 11.49 -18.11
N PRO A 380 -16.97 12.74 -18.58
CA PRO A 380 -18.35 13.25 -18.47
C PRO A 380 -19.39 12.41 -19.21
N ALA A 381 -19.05 11.93 -20.41
CA ALA A 381 -19.93 11.07 -21.20
C ALA A 381 -20.07 9.67 -20.57
N VAL A 382 -18.98 9.13 -20.03
CA VAL A 382 -18.97 7.84 -19.32
C VAL A 382 -19.87 7.91 -18.10
N VAL A 383 -19.74 8.94 -17.25
CA VAL A 383 -20.58 9.11 -16.06
C VAL A 383 -22.05 9.28 -16.42
N ALA A 384 -22.37 10.07 -17.45
CA ALA A 384 -23.75 10.24 -17.91
C ALA A 384 -24.36 8.89 -18.36
N ARG A 385 -23.58 8.07 -19.10
CA ARG A 385 -24.03 6.73 -19.55
C ARG A 385 -24.19 5.76 -18.38
N ALA A 386 -23.26 5.75 -17.42
CA ALA A 386 -23.35 4.90 -16.23
C ALA A 386 -24.60 5.22 -15.37
N ARG A 387 -24.93 6.51 -15.20
CA ARG A 387 -26.16 6.93 -14.52
C ARG A 387 -27.42 6.44 -15.22
N GLN A 388 -27.47 6.52 -16.56
CA GLN A 388 -28.62 6.01 -17.32
C GLN A 388 -28.79 4.50 -17.16
N ALA A 389 -27.69 3.74 -17.17
CA ALA A 389 -27.72 2.30 -16.96
C ALA A 389 -28.23 1.93 -15.56
N ALA A 390 -27.79 2.63 -14.52
CA ALA A 390 -28.24 2.41 -13.15
C ALA A 390 -29.75 2.68 -12.97
N LEU A 391 -30.28 3.75 -13.59
CA LEU A 391 -31.72 4.06 -13.58
C LEU A 391 -32.54 2.98 -14.32
N ALA A 392 -32.07 2.46 -15.45
CA ALA A 392 -32.74 1.39 -16.18
C ALA A 392 -32.79 0.09 -15.36
N SER A 393 -31.70 -0.27 -14.69
CA SER A 393 -31.64 -1.47 -13.83
C SER A 393 -32.56 -1.38 -12.62
N SER A 394 -32.66 -0.22 -11.99
CA SER A 394 -33.57 -0.01 -10.85
C SER A 394 -35.07 -0.06 -11.25
N ALA A 395 -35.41 0.33 -12.48
CA ALA A 395 -36.78 0.26 -12.99
C ALA A 395 -37.25 -1.18 -13.28
N ILE A 396 -36.32 -2.10 -13.60
CA ILE A 396 -36.60 -3.51 -13.89
C ILE A 396 -36.70 -4.35 -12.60
N GLY A 397 -35.92 -4.00 -11.58
CA GLY A 397 -35.88 -4.73 -10.30
C GLY A 397 -37.01 -4.33 -9.30
N GLY A 398 -37.84 -3.36 -9.62
CA GLY A 398 -38.97 -2.86 -8.80
C GLY A 398 -40.36 -3.33 -9.23
N SER A 399 -40.44 -4.31 -10.15
CA SER A 399 -41.73 -4.88 -10.62
C SER A 399 -42.01 -6.27 -10.04
#